data_4f96ac6499d9200da57ad7792d69c2e4
#
_entry.id   4f96ac6499d9200da57ad7792d69c2e4
#
_cell.length_a   1.000
_cell.length_b   1.000
_cell.length_c   1.000
_cell.angle_alpha   90.00
_cell.angle_beta   90.00
_cell.angle_gamma   90.00
#
_symmetry.space_group_name_H-M   'P 1'
#
loop_
_entity.id
_entity.type
_entity.pdbx_description
1 polymer ?
#
loop_
_entity_poly.entity_id
_entity_poly.type
_entity_poly.pdbx_seq_one_letter_code
_entity_poly.pdbx_strand_id
1 'polypeptide(L)'
;MKFLRCFLSLFLLFLVAACTGPSVREEYPKPEPSYALEPGQNGPLADLETAFAKIHGSQKSGFLLLENNTEALRWRLALIDEARYSLDVQYYLWYGDDSGNLILKRVLDAAKRGVRVRLIADGILLIGEGKNLAALETHPNVEVRIFNPFEQTRLGGGRKDPSNPGAI
;
A
#
# COMPACT_ATOMS: atom_id res chain seq x y z
N MET A 1 9.55 -60.14 0.72
CA MET A 1 10.18 -59.00 1.42
C MET A 1 10.96 -58.03 0.51
N LYS A 2 11.64 -58.52 -0.55
CA LYS A 2 12.39 -57.59 -1.46
C LYS A 2 11.50 -56.67 -2.30
N PHE A 3 10.34 -57.19 -2.80
CA PHE A 3 9.39 -56.39 -3.56
C PHE A 3 8.73 -55.23 -2.76
N LEU A 4 8.42 -55.49 -1.48
CA LEU A 4 7.83 -54.49 -0.62
C LEU A 4 8.81 -53.31 -0.34
N ARG A 5 10.09 -53.60 -0.19
CA ARG A 5 11.16 -52.63 -0.02
C ARG A 5 11.37 -51.74 -1.26
N CYS A 6 11.33 -52.35 -2.46
CA CYS A 6 11.40 -51.60 -3.71
C CYS A 6 10.19 -50.69 -3.91
N PHE A 7 8.98 -51.16 -3.58
CA PHE A 7 7.77 -50.37 -3.69
C PHE A 7 7.74 -49.16 -2.72
N LEU A 8 8.23 -49.39 -1.49
CA LEU A 8 8.35 -48.35 -0.47
C LEU A 8 9.36 -47.29 -0.87
N SER A 9 10.53 -47.72 -1.42
CA SER A 9 11.55 -46.79 -1.91
C SER A 9 11.10 -45.95 -3.09
N LEU A 10 10.33 -46.57 -4.04
CA LEU A 10 9.78 -45.86 -5.19
C LEU A 10 8.71 -44.85 -4.78
N PHE A 11 7.87 -45.22 -3.81
CA PHE A 11 6.84 -44.33 -3.25
C PHE A 11 7.47 -43.14 -2.49
N LEU A 12 8.54 -43.38 -1.76
CA LEU A 12 9.29 -42.31 -1.07
C LEU A 12 9.95 -41.32 -2.05
N LEU A 13 10.49 -41.83 -3.16
CA LEU A 13 11.03 -41.01 -4.25
C LEU A 13 9.95 -40.13 -4.91
N PHE A 14 8.74 -40.68 -5.10
CA PHE A 14 7.61 -39.89 -5.64
C PHE A 14 7.13 -38.77 -4.70
N LEU A 15 7.15 -39.03 -3.39
CA LEU A 15 6.81 -38.00 -2.38
C LEU A 15 7.79 -36.84 -2.34
N VAL A 16 9.08 -37.11 -2.55
CA VAL A 16 10.12 -36.05 -2.58
C VAL A 16 10.04 -35.23 -3.86
N ALA A 17 9.71 -35.84 -4.99
CA ALA A 17 9.53 -35.16 -6.27
C ALA A 17 8.30 -34.23 -6.29
N ALA A 18 7.25 -34.53 -5.51
CA ALA A 18 6.05 -33.71 -5.41
C ALA A 18 6.29 -32.35 -4.69
N CYS A 19 7.36 -32.23 -3.89
CA CYS A 19 7.70 -30.98 -3.21
C CYS A 19 8.57 -30.03 -4.05
N THR A 20 9.07 -30.47 -5.21
CA THR A 20 9.89 -29.64 -6.12
C THR A 20 9.08 -29.15 -7.33
N GLY A 21 7.87 -28.67 -7.10
CA GLY A 21 7.17 -27.90 -8.12
C GLY A 21 8.03 -26.68 -8.50
N PRO A 22 8.18 -26.35 -9.79
CA PRO A 22 8.91 -25.16 -10.18
C PRO A 22 8.22 -23.97 -9.50
N SER A 23 8.91 -23.35 -8.55
CA SER A 23 8.55 -22.02 -8.09
C SER A 23 8.83 -21.07 -9.25
N VAL A 24 7.89 -20.98 -10.19
CA VAL A 24 7.90 -19.89 -11.17
C VAL A 24 7.67 -18.62 -10.35
N ARG A 25 8.75 -18.04 -9.85
CA ARG A 25 8.75 -16.65 -9.44
C ARG A 25 8.55 -15.87 -10.73
N GLU A 26 7.32 -15.58 -11.05
CA GLU A 26 7.00 -14.61 -12.08
C GLU A 26 7.72 -13.32 -11.68
N GLU A 27 8.80 -13.00 -12.35
CA GLU A 27 9.57 -11.79 -12.12
C GLU A 27 8.74 -10.62 -12.68
N TYR A 28 7.99 -9.99 -11.77
CA TYR A 28 7.21 -8.81 -12.15
C TYR A 28 8.16 -7.67 -12.47
N PRO A 29 7.92 -6.92 -13.54
CA PRO A 29 8.69 -5.75 -13.83
C PRO A 29 8.65 -4.82 -12.62
N LYS A 30 9.84 -4.47 -12.11
CA LYS A 30 9.95 -3.50 -11.02
C LYS A 30 9.38 -2.18 -11.54
N PRO A 31 8.42 -1.60 -10.81
CA PRO A 31 7.92 -0.29 -11.19
C PRO A 31 9.05 0.75 -11.14
N GLU A 32 8.95 1.77 -12.00
CA GLU A 32 9.91 2.86 -12.01
C GLU A 32 10.02 3.52 -10.62
N PRO A 33 11.23 3.93 -10.21
CA PRO A 33 11.43 4.60 -8.94
C PRO A 33 10.60 5.89 -8.84
N SER A 34 10.02 6.12 -7.68
CA SER A 34 9.24 7.31 -7.38
C SER A 34 9.79 7.97 -6.12
N TYR A 35 10.06 9.26 -6.19
CA TYR A 35 10.72 10.02 -5.13
C TYR A 35 9.77 11.03 -4.49
N ALA A 36 10.03 11.40 -3.23
CA ALA A 36 9.34 12.50 -2.57
C ALA A 36 9.58 13.82 -3.34
N LEU A 37 8.59 14.68 -3.36
CA LEU A 37 8.80 16.06 -3.79
C LEU A 37 9.53 16.84 -2.70
N GLU A 38 10.24 17.89 -3.11
CA GLU A 38 10.75 18.85 -2.15
C GLU A 38 9.60 19.48 -1.32
N PRO A 39 9.84 19.83 -0.06
CA PRO A 39 8.83 20.45 0.78
C PRO A 39 8.25 21.72 0.14
N GLY A 40 6.93 21.84 0.15
CA GLY A 40 6.25 23.05 -0.33
C GLY A 40 6.60 24.26 0.52
N GLN A 41 6.78 25.42 -0.14
CA GLN A 41 7.23 26.64 0.51
C GLN A 41 6.07 27.51 1.03
N ASN A 42 4.84 27.13 0.82
CA ASN A 42 3.65 27.87 1.26
C ASN A 42 2.49 26.94 1.63
N GLY A 43 1.53 27.49 2.36
CA GLY A 43 0.36 26.78 2.89
C GLY A 43 0.50 26.40 4.36
N PRO A 44 -0.57 25.90 4.99
CA PRO A 44 -0.64 25.75 6.44
C PRO A 44 0.47 24.90 7.06
N LEU A 45 0.93 23.86 6.37
CA LEU A 45 2.00 23.00 6.88
C LEU A 45 3.36 23.69 6.78
N ALA A 46 3.63 24.43 5.71
CA ALA A 46 4.86 25.23 5.56
C ALA A 46 4.89 26.38 6.56
N ASP A 47 3.76 27.03 6.81
CA ASP A 47 3.62 28.08 7.81
C ASP A 47 3.90 27.55 9.22
N LEU A 48 3.38 26.35 9.54
CA LEU A 48 3.64 25.68 10.81
C LEU A 48 5.13 25.34 10.99
N GLU A 49 5.77 24.79 9.96
CA GLU A 49 7.19 24.45 9.95
C GLU A 49 8.03 25.73 10.18
N THR A 50 7.71 26.79 9.46
CA THR A 50 8.39 28.09 9.58
C THR A 50 8.25 28.66 11.01
N ALA A 51 7.05 28.64 11.57
CA ALA A 51 6.79 29.11 12.93
C ALA A 51 7.55 28.27 13.97
N PHE A 52 7.56 26.94 13.79
CA PHE A 52 8.31 26.04 14.66
C PHE A 52 9.82 26.30 14.59
N ALA A 53 10.37 26.39 13.38
CA ALA A 53 11.79 26.65 13.18
C ALA A 53 12.24 28.01 13.76
N LYS A 54 11.39 29.04 13.70
CA LYS A 54 11.64 30.34 14.30
C LYS A 54 11.78 30.29 15.82
N ILE A 55 11.01 29.43 16.48
CA ILE A 55 11.00 29.30 17.95
C ILE A 55 12.10 28.35 18.43
N HIS A 56 12.29 27.22 17.75
CA HIS A 56 13.11 26.12 18.22
C HIS A 56 14.41 25.92 17.45
N GLY A 57 14.56 26.56 16.29
CA GLY A 57 15.68 26.39 15.37
C GLY A 57 15.37 25.31 14.30
N SER A 58 15.94 25.49 13.11
CA SER A 58 15.71 24.64 11.92
C SER A 58 16.26 23.22 12.04
N GLN A 59 17.11 22.93 13.05
CA GLN A 59 17.70 21.61 13.30
C GLN A 59 16.93 20.81 14.36
N LYS A 60 15.74 21.25 14.74
CA LYS A 60 14.89 20.58 15.72
C LYS A 60 13.68 19.96 15.06
N SER A 61 13.22 18.85 15.62
CA SER A 61 11.96 18.20 15.26
C SER A 61 10.95 18.34 16.38
N GLY A 62 9.69 18.58 16.02
CA GLY A 62 8.57 18.61 16.95
C GLY A 62 7.82 17.28 16.93
N PHE A 63 7.33 16.87 18.08
CA PHE A 63 6.50 15.66 18.24
C PHE A 63 5.25 16.00 19.03
N LEU A 64 4.13 15.48 18.59
CA LEU A 64 2.86 15.51 19.29
C LEU A 64 2.43 14.08 19.59
N LEU A 65 2.27 13.75 20.88
CA LEU A 65 1.72 12.48 21.30
C LEU A 65 0.19 12.49 21.12
N LEU A 66 -0.34 11.53 20.39
CA LEU A 66 -1.78 11.33 20.22
C LEU A 66 -2.23 10.18 21.10
N GLU A 67 -2.99 10.47 22.16
CA GLU A 67 -3.28 9.51 23.22
C GLU A 67 -4.46 8.58 22.92
N ASN A 68 -5.30 8.92 21.94
CA ASN A 68 -6.46 8.12 21.60
C ASN A 68 -6.74 8.02 20.09
N ASN A 69 -7.49 6.99 19.70
CA ASN A 69 -7.76 6.68 18.29
C ASN A 69 -8.56 7.77 17.57
N THR A 70 -9.47 8.44 18.26
CA THR A 70 -10.28 9.51 17.66
C THR A 70 -9.41 10.69 17.29
N GLU A 71 -8.52 11.08 18.17
CA GLU A 71 -7.57 12.16 17.94
C GLU A 71 -6.59 11.79 16.82
N ALA A 72 -6.07 10.56 16.85
CA ALA A 72 -5.20 10.05 15.81
C ALA A 72 -5.86 10.06 14.42
N LEU A 73 -7.15 9.71 14.32
CA LEU A 73 -7.90 9.80 13.07
C LEU A 73 -8.10 11.26 12.63
N ARG A 74 -8.50 12.15 13.54
CA ARG A 74 -8.68 13.58 13.25
C ARG A 74 -7.41 14.21 12.69
N TRP A 75 -6.26 13.93 13.27
CA TRP A 75 -4.97 14.44 12.79
C TRP A 75 -4.62 13.91 11.39
N ARG A 76 -4.85 12.62 11.12
CA ARG A 76 -4.66 12.07 9.77
C ARG A 76 -5.54 12.77 8.75
N LEU A 77 -6.82 12.96 9.05
CA LEU A 77 -7.74 13.65 8.15
C LEU A 77 -7.33 15.11 7.94
N ALA A 78 -6.96 15.82 9.00
CA ALA A 78 -6.49 17.20 8.90
C ALA A 78 -5.24 17.33 8.02
N LEU A 79 -4.25 16.44 8.18
CA LEU A 79 -3.04 16.44 7.35
C LEU A 79 -3.35 16.18 5.87
N ILE A 80 -4.29 15.26 5.59
CA ILE A 80 -4.74 14.98 4.22
C ILE A 80 -5.48 16.19 3.62
N ASP A 81 -6.35 16.83 4.40
CA ASP A 81 -7.14 17.97 3.95
C ASP A 81 -6.26 19.21 3.69
N GLU A 82 -5.20 19.41 4.47
CA GLU A 82 -4.28 20.54 4.34
C GLU A 82 -3.13 20.31 3.35
N ALA A 83 -2.97 19.08 2.83
CA ALA A 83 -1.97 18.80 1.80
C ALA A 83 -2.22 19.65 0.55
N ARG A 84 -1.15 20.32 0.04
CA ARG A 84 -1.20 21.23 -1.11
C ARG A 84 -0.40 20.72 -2.31
N TYR A 85 0.72 20.03 -2.09
CA TYR A 85 1.66 19.64 -3.14
C TYR A 85 1.77 18.12 -3.27
N SER A 86 2.06 17.45 -2.17
CA SER A 86 2.22 16.01 -2.12
C SER A 86 1.66 15.42 -0.83
N LEU A 87 1.29 14.15 -0.94
CA LEU A 87 0.80 13.34 0.16
C LEU A 87 1.40 11.94 0.02
N ASP A 88 2.34 11.61 0.90
CA ASP A 88 2.95 10.30 1.01
C ASP A 88 2.28 9.52 2.14
N VAL A 89 1.57 8.46 1.78
CA VAL A 89 0.74 7.67 2.70
C VAL A 89 1.33 6.28 2.83
N GLN A 90 1.62 5.86 4.06
CA GLN A 90 2.13 4.54 4.34
C GLN A 90 1.27 3.85 5.39
N TYR A 91 0.75 2.65 5.05
CA TYR A 91 -0.04 1.83 5.95
C TYR A 91 0.45 0.39 5.95
N TYR A 92 0.62 -0.16 7.15
CA TYR A 92 0.81 -1.59 7.36
C TYR A 92 -0.51 -2.34 7.29
N LEU A 93 -1.55 -1.75 7.90
CA LEU A 93 -2.88 -2.33 8.02
C LEU A 93 -3.89 -1.41 7.36
N TRP A 94 -4.61 -1.90 6.35
CA TRP A 94 -5.70 -1.18 5.73
C TRP A 94 -6.95 -2.07 5.66
N TYR A 95 -7.99 -1.65 6.33
CA TYR A 95 -9.30 -2.29 6.25
C TYR A 95 -10.32 -1.38 5.58
N GLY A 96 -11.28 -2.00 4.85
CA GLY A 96 -12.43 -1.31 4.26
C GLY A 96 -13.55 -1.03 5.26
N ASP A 97 -13.19 -0.72 6.50
CA ASP A 97 -14.12 -0.23 7.52
C ASP A 97 -14.43 1.27 7.33
N ASP A 98 -15.27 1.83 8.19
CA ASP A 98 -15.67 3.24 8.11
C ASP A 98 -14.48 4.20 8.14
N SER A 99 -13.46 3.89 8.94
CA SER A 99 -12.27 4.73 9.06
C SER A 99 -11.36 4.62 7.83
N GLY A 100 -11.14 3.42 7.32
CA GLY A 100 -10.37 3.17 6.10
C GLY A 100 -11.03 3.80 4.87
N ASN A 101 -12.35 3.65 4.73
CA ASN A 101 -13.12 4.26 3.64
C ASN A 101 -13.13 5.80 3.73
N LEU A 102 -13.19 6.35 4.94
CA LEU A 102 -13.11 7.80 5.13
C LEU A 102 -11.74 8.35 4.72
N ILE A 103 -10.65 7.67 5.11
CA ILE A 103 -9.29 8.04 4.70
C ILE A 103 -9.15 7.94 3.19
N LEU A 104 -9.61 6.83 2.57
CA LEU A 104 -9.55 6.63 1.13
C LEU A 104 -10.25 7.76 0.37
N LYS A 105 -11.45 8.14 0.83
CA LYS A 105 -12.20 9.26 0.27
C LYS A 105 -11.41 10.57 0.35
N ARG A 106 -10.82 10.89 1.51
CA ARG A 106 -10.04 12.13 1.68
C ARG A 106 -8.78 12.14 0.82
N VAL A 107 -8.10 11.01 0.69
CA VAL A 107 -6.96 10.85 -0.22
C VAL A 107 -7.36 11.12 -1.67
N LEU A 108 -8.49 10.55 -2.13
CA LEU A 108 -9.02 10.83 -3.46
C LEU A 108 -9.39 12.31 -3.63
N ASP A 109 -10.03 12.91 -2.62
CA ASP A 109 -10.38 14.33 -2.65
C ASP A 109 -9.11 15.22 -2.71
N ALA A 110 -8.01 14.84 -2.04
CA ALA A 110 -6.72 15.52 -2.17
C ALA A 110 -6.15 15.39 -3.60
N ALA A 111 -6.18 14.20 -4.19
CA ALA A 111 -5.75 13.99 -5.57
C ALA A 111 -6.55 14.83 -6.57
N LYS A 112 -7.87 14.95 -6.37
CA LYS A 112 -8.75 15.82 -7.18
C LYS A 112 -8.43 17.32 -7.04
N ARG A 113 -7.87 17.74 -5.92
CA ARG A 113 -7.35 19.09 -5.72
C ARG A 113 -6.01 19.36 -6.44
N GLY A 114 -5.42 18.33 -7.06
CA GLY A 114 -4.13 18.41 -7.75
C GLY A 114 -2.94 17.98 -6.87
N VAL A 115 -3.18 17.48 -5.67
CA VAL A 115 -2.12 16.95 -4.81
C VAL A 115 -1.59 15.65 -5.40
N ARG A 116 -0.27 15.53 -5.55
CA ARG A 116 0.37 14.27 -5.92
C ARG A 116 0.32 13.30 -4.75
N VAL A 117 -0.30 12.16 -4.95
CA VAL A 117 -0.44 11.13 -3.91
C VAL A 117 0.43 9.93 -4.22
N ARG A 118 1.21 9.47 -3.24
CA ARG A 118 1.84 8.16 -3.24
C ARG A 118 1.33 7.38 -2.04
N LEU A 119 0.80 6.21 -2.30
CA LEU A 119 0.31 5.32 -1.27
C LEU A 119 1.08 4.01 -1.32
N ILE A 120 1.65 3.61 -0.19
CA ILE A 120 2.24 2.29 -0.01
C ILE A 120 1.49 1.55 1.10
N ALA A 121 1.05 0.33 0.80
CA ALA A 121 0.38 -0.54 1.76
C ALA A 121 1.03 -1.92 1.78
N ASP A 122 1.04 -2.58 2.95
CA ASP A 122 1.53 -3.94 3.07
C ASP A 122 0.49 -4.93 2.54
N GLY A 123 0.93 -5.84 1.66
CA GLY A 123 0.06 -6.82 1.02
C GLY A 123 -0.54 -7.83 1.99
N ILE A 124 0.11 -8.05 3.15
CA ILE A 124 -0.32 -9.09 4.11
C ILE A 124 -1.72 -8.85 4.67
N LEU A 125 -2.13 -7.59 4.76
CA LEU A 125 -3.38 -7.16 5.38
C LEU A 125 -4.32 -6.41 4.42
N LEU A 126 -4.10 -6.57 3.11
CA LEU A 126 -4.97 -6.03 2.05
C LEU A 126 -6.02 -7.01 1.54
N ILE A 127 -6.31 -8.08 2.28
CA ILE A 127 -7.26 -9.10 1.85
C ILE A 127 -8.65 -8.47 1.66
N GLY A 128 -9.12 -8.46 0.41
CA GLY A 128 -10.41 -7.88 0.03
C GLY A 128 -10.38 -6.41 -0.39
N GLU A 129 -9.30 -5.66 -0.12
CA GLU A 129 -9.24 -4.21 -0.37
C GLU A 129 -8.53 -3.82 -1.69
N GLY A 130 -7.97 -4.77 -2.41
CA GLY A 130 -7.24 -4.51 -3.65
C GLY A 130 -8.05 -3.74 -4.70
N LYS A 131 -9.37 -3.95 -4.78
CA LYS A 131 -10.26 -3.26 -5.72
C LYS A 131 -10.36 -1.76 -5.42
N ASN A 132 -10.47 -1.37 -4.17
CA ASN A 132 -10.58 0.02 -3.75
C ASN A 132 -9.28 0.79 -4.03
N LEU A 133 -8.13 0.16 -3.77
CA LEU A 133 -6.83 0.74 -4.06
C LEU A 133 -6.55 0.80 -5.56
N ALA A 134 -6.94 -0.23 -6.33
CA ALA A 134 -6.84 -0.22 -7.79
C ALA A 134 -7.73 0.89 -8.41
N ALA A 135 -8.94 1.09 -7.88
CA ALA A 135 -9.80 2.18 -8.30
C ALA A 135 -9.18 3.56 -7.97
N LEU A 136 -8.53 3.71 -6.82
CA LEU A 136 -7.82 4.94 -6.46
C LEU A 136 -6.67 5.23 -7.44
N GLU A 137 -5.91 4.21 -7.85
CA GLU A 137 -4.78 4.31 -8.77
C GLU A 137 -5.19 4.73 -10.19
N THR A 138 -6.46 4.61 -10.58
CA THR A 138 -6.94 5.14 -11.87
C THR A 138 -6.86 6.67 -11.97
N HIS A 139 -6.72 7.37 -10.83
CA HIS A 139 -6.60 8.82 -10.82
C HIS A 139 -5.16 9.25 -11.20
N PRO A 140 -4.96 10.19 -12.15
CA PRO A 140 -3.64 10.54 -12.69
C PRO A 140 -2.64 11.08 -11.66
N ASN A 141 -3.12 11.61 -10.53
CA ASN A 141 -2.29 12.13 -9.46
C ASN A 141 -2.02 11.10 -8.35
N VAL A 142 -2.39 9.83 -8.55
CA VAL A 142 -2.24 8.79 -7.54
C VAL A 142 -1.33 7.67 -8.05
N GLU A 143 -0.39 7.29 -7.23
CA GLU A 143 0.47 6.13 -7.41
C GLU A 143 0.31 5.21 -6.20
N VAL A 144 -0.05 3.94 -6.43
CA VAL A 144 -0.21 2.94 -5.38
C VAL A 144 0.90 1.89 -5.51
N ARG A 145 1.51 1.53 -4.41
CA ARG A 145 2.51 0.46 -4.31
C ARG A 145 2.10 -0.53 -3.24
N ILE A 146 2.25 -1.81 -3.52
CA ILE A 146 2.07 -2.87 -2.53
C ILE A 146 3.44 -3.38 -2.12
N PHE A 147 3.74 -3.25 -0.83
CA PHE A 147 4.90 -3.88 -0.22
C PHE A 147 4.55 -5.33 0.15
N ASN A 148 5.46 -6.29 0.01
CA ASN A 148 5.21 -7.72 0.22
C ASN A 148 3.93 -8.22 -0.47
N PRO A 149 3.78 -8.10 -1.80
CA PRO A 149 2.56 -8.50 -2.46
C PRO A 149 2.37 -10.03 -2.36
N PHE A 150 1.25 -10.45 -1.80
CA PHE A 150 0.79 -11.83 -1.95
C PHE A 150 0.06 -11.97 -3.29
N GLU A 151 -0.02 -13.19 -3.81
CA GLU A 151 -0.66 -13.46 -5.09
C GLU A 151 -2.09 -12.91 -5.18
N GLN A 152 -2.80 -12.85 -4.06
CA GLN A 152 -4.18 -12.36 -3.95
C GLN A 152 -4.30 -10.83 -3.74
N THR A 153 -3.21 -10.13 -3.45
CA THR A 153 -3.23 -8.69 -3.13
C THR A 153 -2.74 -7.81 -4.28
N ARG A 154 -2.55 -8.37 -5.47
CA ARG A 154 -2.07 -7.64 -6.64
C ARG A 154 -3.12 -6.67 -7.15
N LEU A 155 -2.73 -5.42 -7.27
CA LEU A 155 -3.55 -4.40 -7.91
C LEU A 155 -3.66 -4.74 -9.40
N GLY A 156 -4.88 -4.90 -9.90
CA GLY A 156 -5.19 -5.00 -11.34
C GLY A 156 -4.63 -6.22 -12.08
N GLY A 157 -3.82 -7.06 -11.44
CA GLY A 157 -3.33 -8.32 -11.98
C GLY A 157 -4.39 -9.42 -11.88
N GLY A 158 -5.65 -9.09 -12.09
CA GLY A 158 -6.72 -10.05 -12.19
C GLY A 158 -6.35 -11.03 -13.30
N ARG A 159 -6.02 -12.27 -12.94
CA ARG A 159 -6.17 -13.39 -13.88
C ARG A 159 -7.52 -13.15 -14.52
N LYS A 160 -7.54 -12.80 -15.79
CA LYS A 160 -8.79 -12.83 -16.56
C LYS A 160 -9.35 -14.21 -16.34
N ASP A 161 -10.39 -14.31 -15.54
CA ASP A 161 -11.14 -15.56 -15.44
C ASP A 161 -11.68 -15.84 -16.85
N PRO A 162 -11.17 -16.89 -17.51
CA PRO A 162 -11.61 -17.18 -18.87
C PRO A 162 -13.11 -17.50 -18.94
N SER A 163 -13.76 -17.74 -17.80
CA SER A 163 -15.21 -18.00 -17.69
C SER A 163 -16.06 -16.73 -17.51
N ASN A 164 -15.44 -15.56 -17.23
CA ASN A 164 -16.13 -14.28 -17.08
C ASN A 164 -15.35 -13.11 -17.71
N PRO A 165 -15.43 -12.95 -19.05
CA PRO A 165 -14.69 -11.90 -19.77
C PRO A 165 -15.13 -10.46 -19.50
N GLY A 166 -16.15 -10.25 -18.67
CA GLY A 166 -16.74 -8.94 -18.33
C GLY A 166 -16.51 -8.47 -16.90
N ALA A 167 -15.79 -9.21 -16.05
CA ALA A 167 -15.42 -8.75 -14.73
C ALA A 167 -14.17 -7.85 -14.84
N ILE A 168 -14.39 -6.54 -14.82
CA ILE A 168 -13.39 -5.49 -14.60
C ILE A 168 -13.27 -5.28 -13.10
#